data_251e58a1e823815d8aaa669acb9aca25
#
_entry.id   251e58a1e823815d8aaa669acb9aca25
#
_cell.length_a   1.000
_cell.length_b   1.000
_cell.length_c   1.000
_cell.angle_alpha   90.00
_cell.angle_beta   90.00
_cell.angle_gamma   90.00
#
_symmetry.space_group_name_H-M   'P 1'
#
loop_
_entity.id
_entity.type
_entity.pdbx_description
1 polymer ?
#
loop_
_entity_poly.entity_id
_entity_poly.type
_entity_poly.pdbx_seq_one_letter_code
_entity_poly.pdbx_strand_id
1 'polypeptide(L)'
;MARVSKVASLLCVGIVLLALALTPADAIPATSSDLNSDGTCYRDFQGRFRNSPYFGKVAQVPVSKFNSNKGCGTCYEVSCSGRACKGGSVKVRAIGNSGWEAFNLDAPVWNQLVGGQGGQVEVTYDPVDCDSSGGMAVRLLGQASRDYFALQILGTAKKGGVDKVELSSDGKKWSSMFIEGGAWVMRPATGVVESGRAVSVRVTAADGGRQVVLDRVIPSNWSGREETYKTNKNF
;
A
#
# COMPACT_ATOMS: atom_id res chain seq x y z
N MET A 1 77.86 26.56 31.26
CA MET A 1 77.46 25.56 30.20
C MET A 1 76.17 24.95 30.67
N ALA A 2 75.03 25.41 30.16
CA ALA A 2 73.69 24.88 30.53
C ALA A 2 73.17 24.09 29.39
N ARG A 3 72.86 22.81 29.65
CA ARG A 3 72.22 21.88 28.69
C ARG A 3 70.69 22.09 28.77
N VAL A 4 70.09 22.52 27.68
CA VAL A 4 68.65 22.60 27.50
C VAL A 4 68.14 21.25 27.04
N SER A 5 67.32 20.60 27.88
CA SER A 5 66.61 19.36 27.55
C SER A 5 65.31 19.71 26.85
N LYS A 6 65.14 19.24 25.60
CA LYS A 6 63.88 19.35 24.84
C LYS A 6 62.94 18.23 25.27
N VAL A 7 61.87 18.56 25.92
CA VAL A 7 60.75 17.66 26.17
C VAL A 7 59.83 17.68 24.92
N ALA A 8 59.78 16.55 24.22
CA ALA A 8 58.85 16.37 23.12
C ALA A 8 57.47 15.98 23.70
N SER A 9 56.48 16.85 23.53
CA SER A 9 55.09 16.59 23.91
C SER A 9 54.42 15.79 22.78
N LEU A 10 54.15 14.51 22.98
CA LEU A 10 53.28 13.71 22.09
C LEU A 10 51.86 14.06 22.37
N LEU A 11 51.21 14.77 21.43
CA LEU A 11 49.76 14.93 21.39
C LEU A 11 49.18 13.64 20.83
N CYS A 12 48.57 12.80 21.69
CA CYS A 12 47.68 11.73 21.27
C CYS A 12 46.34 12.36 20.82
N VAL A 13 46.16 12.45 19.51
CA VAL A 13 44.84 12.78 18.93
C VAL A 13 43.99 11.51 19.01
N GLY A 14 43.15 11.44 20.03
CA GLY A 14 42.14 10.38 20.15
C GLY A 14 41.04 10.60 19.09
N ILE A 15 41.05 9.76 18.05
CA ILE A 15 39.93 9.67 17.10
C ILE A 15 38.79 9.01 17.85
N VAL A 16 37.83 9.79 18.32
CA VAL A 16 36.54 9.25 18.79
C VAL A 16 35.75 8.86 17.55
N LEU A 17 35.80 7.56 17.21
CA LEU A 17 34.86 6.96 16.28
C LEU A 17 33.48 7.01 16.92
N LEU A 18 32.69 8.01 16.56
CA LEU A 18 31.25 8.03 16.83
C LEU A 18 30.63 6.90 16.01
N ALA A 19 30.50 5.72 16.60
CA ALA A 19 29.65 4.67 16.08
C ALA A 19 28.21 5.26 16.13
N LEU A 20 27.71 5.74 14.99
CA LEU A 20 26.28 5.92 14.79
C LEU A 20 25.62 4.56 15.00
N ALA A 21 25.17 4.32 16.23
CA ALA A 21 24.24 3.24 16.50
C ALA A 21 23.02 3.52 15.62
N LEU A 22 22.91 2.80 14.50
CA LEU A 22 21.64 2.69 13.79
C LEU A 22 20.65 2.17 14.82
N THR A 23 19.77 3.06 15.28
CA THR A 23 18.61 2.64 16.07
C THR A 23 17.93 1.55 15.26
N PRO A 24 17.71 0.37 15.83
CA PRO A 24 16.91 -0.64 15.12
C PRO A 24 15.61 0.04 14.71
N ALA A 25 15.20 -0.14 13.47
CA ALA A 25 13.88 0.31 13.02
C ALA A 25 12.89 -0.10 14.10
N ASP A 26 12.05 0.83 14.56
CA ASP A 26 11.17 0.61 15.70
C ASP A 26 10.35 -0.65 15.45
N ALA A 27 10.65 -1.70 16.21
CA ALA A 27 9.95 -2.96 16.11
C ALA A 27 8.54 -2.77 16.65
N ILE A 28 7.56 -3.28 15.94
CA ILE A 28 6.15 -3.19 16.32
C ILE A 28 5.51 -4.58 16.38
N PRO A 29 4.42 -4.74 17.15
CA PRO A 29 3.74 -6.02 17.23
C PRO A 29 3.17 -6.47 15.89
N ALA A 30 3.17 -7.78 15.67
CA ALA A 30 2.44 -8.44 14.61
C ALA A 30 1.71 -9.68 15.11
N THR A 31 0.52 -9.93 14.61
CA THR A 31 -0.30 -11.10 14.91
C THR A 31 -0.77 -11.78 13.63
N SER A 32 -1.19 -13.04 13.76
CA SER A 32 -1.82 -13.77 12.65
C SER A 32 -3.32 -13.48 12.59
N SER A 33 -3.83 -13.29 11.38
CA SER A 33 -5.27 -13.18 11.11
C SER A 33 -5.64 -13.93 9.83
N ASP A 34 -6.88 -14.39 9.71
CA ASP A 34 -7.42 -14.81 8.42
C ASP A 34 -7.98 -13.59 7.70
N LEU A 35 -7.21 -13.05 6.77
CA LEU A 35 -7.54 -11.85 6.00
C LEU A 35 -8.19 -12.17 4.65
N ASN A 36 -8.69 -13.39 4.47
CA ASN A 36 -9.40 -13.76 3.24
C ASN A 36 -10.79 -13.11 3.10
N SER A 37 -11.29 -12.52 4.18
CA SER A 37 -12.45 -11.64 4.20
C SER A 37 -12.07 -10.19 3.89
N ASP A 38 -13.07 -9.33 3.76
CA ASP A 38 -12.89 -7.94 3.35
C ASP A 38 -11.87 -7.17 4.19
N GLY A 39 -10.87 -6.65 3.52
CA GLY A 39 -10.08 -5.57 4.08
C GLY A 39 -10.78 -4.23 3.88
N THR A 40 -10.52 -3.26 4.76
CA THR A 40 -11.08 -1.89 4.68
C THR A 40 -10.77 -1.20 3.35
N CYS A 41 -9.73 -1.66 2.63
CA CYS A 41 -9.30 -1.10 1.35
C CYS A 41 -10.11 -1.55 0.14
N TYR A 42 -10.75 -2.70 0.22
CA TYR A 42 -11.33 -3.35 -0.95
C TYR A 42 -12.70 -3.92 -0.60
N ARG A 43 -13.66 -3.03 -0.47
CA ARG A 43 -15.06 -3.37 -0.21
C ARG A 43 -15.53 -4.47 -1.18
N ASP A 44 -16.24 -5.45 -0.67
CA ASP A 44 -16.81 -6.56 -1.45
C ASP A 44 -15.78 -7.41 -2.22
N PHE A 45 -14.53 -7.47 -1.74
CA PHE A 45 -13.45 -8.23 -2.39
C PHE A 45 -13.24 -9.63 -1.77
N GLN A 46 -14.26 -10.17 -1.14
CA GLN A 46 -14.23 -11.41 -0.35
C GLN A 46 -13.59 -12.59 -1.11
N GLY A 47 -12.76 -13.34 -0.40
CA GLY A 47 -12.13 -14.55 -0.90
C GLY A 47 -11.10 -14.36 -2.02
N ARG A 48 -10.84 -13.13 -2.45
CA ARG A 48 -10.00 -12.86 -3.63
C ARG A 48 -8.54 -12.59 -3.29
N PHE A 49 -8.21 -12.30 -2.02
CA PHE A 49 -6.83 -11.99 -1.64
C PHE A 49 -5.87 -13.17 -1.77
N ARG A 50 -6.38 -14.40 -1.73
CA ARG A 50 -5.56 -15.60 -1.95
C ARG A 50 -5.27 -15.91 -3.42
N ASN A 51 -5.95 -15.22 -4.32
CA ASN A 51 -5.76 -15.35 -5.77
C ASN A 51 -4.84 -14.24 -6.32
N SER A 52 -4.49 -14.37 -7.61
CA SER A 52 -3.78 -13.31 -8.33
C SER A 52 -4.54 -11.97 -8.24
N PRO A 53 -3.85 -10.85 -8.04
CA PRO A 53 -2.39 -10.68 -7.96
C PRO A 53 -1.82 -10.77 -6.54
N TYR A 54 -2.62 -11.08 -5.52
CA TYR A 54 -2.22 -10.94 -4.11
C TYR A 54 -1.61 -12.22 -3.53
N PHE A 55 -2.12 -13.40 -3.91
CA PHE A 55 -1.64 -14.73 -3.47
C PHE A 55 -1.50 -14.86 -1.93
N GLY A 56 -2.39 -14.23 -1.16
CA GLY A 56 -2.34 -14.22 0.30
C GLY A 56 -1.20 -13.39 0.90
N LYS A 57 -0.44 -12.66 0.10
CA LYS A 57 0.61 -11.75 0.58
C LYS A 57 0.02 -10.39 0.95
N VAL A 58 -0.86 -10.41 1.93
CA VAL A 58 -1.60 -9.23 2.38
C VAL A 58 -1.49 -9.04 3.89
N ALA A 59 -1.71 -7.80 4.34
CA ALA A 59 -1.72 -7.45 5.75
C ALA A 59 -2.69 -6.29 6.01
N GLN A 60 -3.25 -6.24 7.21
CA GLN A 60 -3.72 -4.99 7.79
C GLN A 60 -2.53 -4.31 8.47
N VAL A 61 -2.38 -3.02 8.21
CA VAL A 61 -1.21 -2.24 8.63
C VAL A 61 -1.52 -1.35 9.84
N PRO A 62 -0.49 -0.83 10.54
CA PRO A 62 -0.67 0.13 11.62
C PRO A 62 -1.57 1.30 11.22
N VAL A 63 -2.36 1.79 12.16
CA VAL A 63 -3.28 2.94 11.94
C VAL A 63 -2.54 4.15 11.39
N SER A 64 -1.34 4.45 11.93
CA SER A 64 -0.48 5.54 11.47
C SER A 64 -0.04 5.41 10.01
N LYS A 65 0.07 4.20 9.48
CA LYS A 65 0.46 3.92 8.08
C LYS A 65 -0.74 3.82 7.14
N PHE A 66 -1.92 3.67 7.69
CA PHE A 66 -3.14 3.54 6.90
C PHE A 66 -3.63 4.88 6.33
N ASN A 67 -3.35 6.00 7.01
CA ASN A 67 -3.60 7.36 6.55
C ASN A 67 -4.98 7.53 5.88
N SER A 68 -6.05 7.24 6.61
CA SER A 68 -7.44 7.40 6.14
C SER A 68 -7.71 6.76 4.77
N ASN A 69 -7.29 5.52 4.59
CA ASN A 69 -7.38 4.70 3.36
C ASN A 69 -6.38 5.05 2.23
N LYS A 70 -5.61 6.12 2.31
CA LYS A 70 -4.57 6.40 1.31
C LYS A 70 -3.42 5.38 1.34
N GLY A 71 -3.24 4.70 2.48
CA GLY A 71 -2.32 3.57 2.62
C GLY A 71 -2.78 2.28 1.94
N CYS A 72 -4.01 2.24 1.42
CA CYS A 72 -4.52 1.09 0.69
C CYS A 72 -3.63 0.75 -0.51
N GLY A 73 -3.25 -0.52 -0.62
CA GLY A 73 -2.41 -1.00 -1.71
C GLY A 73 -0.92 -0.75 -1.54
N THR A 74 -0.48 -0.02 -0.51
CA THR A 74 0.94 0.17 -0.20
C THR A 74 1.60 -1.17 0.12
N CYS A 75 2.83 -1.36 -0.35
CA CYS A 75 3.60 -2.56 -0.08
C CYS A 75 4.67 -2.33 0.97
N TYR A 76 4.81 -3.30 1.85
CA TYR A 76 5.82 -3.32 2.90
C TYR A 76 6.61 -4.62 2.83
N GLU A 77 7.91 -4.53 3.04
CA GLU A 77 8.73 -5.67 3.38
C GLU A 77 8.74 -5.81 4.89
N VAL A 78 8.21 -6.92 5.39
CA VAL A 78 8.08 -7.20 6.82
C VAL A 78 9.09 -8.26 7.20
N SER A 79 9.89 -7.99 8.23
CA SER A 79 10.90 -8.90 8.75
C SER A 79 10.61 -9.23 10.21
N CYS A 80 10.77 -10.49 10.57
CA CYS A 80 10.60 -10.97 11.94
C CYS A 80 11.95 -11.38 12.51
N SER A 81 12.25 -10.95 13.75
CA SER A 81 13.45 -11.30 14.48
C SER A 81 13.12 -11.85 15.86
N GLY A 82 13.82 -12.88 16.31
CA GLY A 82 13.60 -13.51 17.61
C GLY A 82 13.38 -15.02 17.50
N ARG A 83 13.24 -15.69 18.65
CA ARG A 83 13.19 -17.17 18.74
C ARG A 83 11.98 -17.80 18.01
N ALA A 84 10.87 -17.11 17.93
CA ALA A 84 9.67 -17.57 17.25
C ALA A 84 9.72 -17.40 15.73
N CYS A 85 10.67 -16.61 15.23
CA CYS A 85 10.81 -16.28 13.83
C CYS A 85 11.64 -17.29 13.07
N LYS A 86 11.24 -17.59 11.84
CA LYS A 86 12.03 -18.43 10.91
C LYS A 86 13.18 -17.66 10.26
N GLY A 87 13.20 -16.33 10.43
CA GLY A 87 14.13 -15.44 9.74
C GLY A 87 13.64 -15.08 8.32
N GLY A 88 14.31 -14.06 7.75
CA GLY A 88 13.96 -13.52 6.43
C GLY A 88 12.87 -12.46 6.47
N SER A 89 12.41 -12.08 5.29
CA SER A 89 11.38 -11.07 5.09
C SER A 89 10.30 -11.55 4.13
N VAL A 90 9.13 -10.94 4.20
CA VAL A 90 8.02 -11.16 3.27
C VAL A 90 7.46 -9.83 2.84
N LYS A 91 7.27 -9.65 1.55
CA LYS A 91 6.57 -8.50 1.00
C LYS A 91 5.07 -8.72 1.12
N VAL A 92 4.38 -7.73 1.72
CA VAL A 92 2.93 -7.72 1.90
C VAL A 92 2.31 -6.48 1.31
N ARG A 93 1.04 -6.56 0.91
CA ARG A 93 0.24 -5.43 0.47
C ARG A 93 -0.81 -5.06 1.52
N ALA A 94 -0.91 -3.78 1.83
CA ALA A 94 -1.91 -3.26 2.76
C ALA A 94 -3.32 -3.38 2.18
N ILE A 95 -4.21 -4.04 2.91
CA ILE A 95 -5.63 -4.20 2.56
C ILE A 95 -6.58 -3.62 3.61
N GLY A 96 -6.05 -3.02 4.65
CA GLY A 96 -6.82 -2.39 5.72
C GLY A 96 -5.91 -1.92 6.84
N ASN A 97 -6.52 -1.31 7.87
CA ASN A 97 -5.83 -1.04 9.13
C ASN A 97 -6.12 -2.14 10.15
N SER A 98 -5.17 -2.35 11.04
CA SER A 98 -5.29 -3.34 12.12
C SER A 98 -6.12 -2.87 13.33
N GLY A 99 -6.46 -1.59 13.39
CA GLY A 99 -7.08 -0.94 14.55
C GLY A 99 -6.08 -0.44 15.61
N TRP A 100 -4.79 -0.79 15.49
CA TRP A 100 -3.71 -0.48 16.45
C TRP A 100 -2.42 -0.11 15.71
N GLU A 101 -1.35 0.19 16.47
CA GLU A 101 0.01 0.31 15.94
C GLU A 101 0.67 -1.08 15.83
N ALA A 102 0.10 -1.96 15.02
CA ALA A 102 0.53 -3.35 14.80
C ALA A 102 0.22 -3.81 13.38
N PHE A 103 0.85 -4.91 12.95
CA PHE A 103 0.43 -5.64 11.76
C PHE A 103 -0.49 -6.81 12.12
N ASN A 104 -1.58 -7.00 11.35
CA ASN A 104 -2.25 -8.29 11.25
C ASN A 104 -1.82 -8.92 9.91
N LEU A 105 -1.09 -10.02 9.99
CA LEU A 105 -0.54 -10.72 8.83
C LEU A 105 -1.48 -11.86 8.43
N ASP A 106 -1.77 -12.00 7.14
CA ASP A 106 -2.53 -13.15 6.66
C ASP A 106 -1.78 -14.46 6.92
N ALA A 107 -2.51 -15.53 7.13
CA ALA A 107 -1.96 -16.84 7.50
C ALA A 107 -0.79 -17.31 6.62
N PRO A 108 -0.79 -17.18 5.28
CA PRO A 108 0.36 -17.51 4.45
C PRO A 108 1.62 -16.72 4.78
N VAL A 109 1.48 -15.42 5.07
CA VAL A 109 2.60 -14.55 5.47
C VAL A 109 3.11 -14.94 6.84
N TRP A 110 2.21 -15.13 7.80
CA TRP A 110 2.54 -15.58 9.14
C TRP A 110 3.33 -16.89 9.12
N ASN A 111 2.82 -17.88 8.39
CA ASN A 111 3.48 -19.19 8.28
C ASN A 111 4.87 -19.12 7.62
N GLN A 112 5.11 -18.13 6.78
CA GLN A 112 6.44 -17.92 6.19
C GLN A 112 7.42 -17.28 7.18
N LEU A 113 6.97 -16.31 7.98
CA LEU A 113 7.82 -15.56 8.92
C LEU A 113 7.97 -16.24 10.28
N VAL A 114 6.90 -16.89 10.76
CA VAL A 114 6.80 -17.42 12.13
C VAL A 114 6.64 -18.94 12.10
N GLY A 115 7.36 -19.63 12.99
CA GLY A 115 7.40 -21.10 12.99
C GLY A 115 6.27 -21.81 13.74
N GLY A 116 5.47 -21.09 14.49
CA GLY A 116 4.48 -21.65 15.42
C GLY A 116 3.03 -21.24 15.09
N GLN A 117 2.11 -21.81 15.84
CA GLN A 117 0.70 -21.45 15.79
C GLN A 117 0.43 -20.27 16.71
N GLY A 118 -0.14 -19.20 16.16
CA GLY A 118 -0.68 -18.09 16.92
C GLY A 118 0.36 -17.27 17.70
N GLY A 119 -0.16 -16.34 18.51
CA GLY A 119 0.66 -15.47 19.34
C GLY A 119 0.97 -14.12 18.70
N GLN A 120 1.92 -13.42 19.31
CA GLN A 120 2.41 -12.12 18.88
C GLN A 120 3.91 -12.19 18.74
N VAL A 121 4.44 -11.56 17.69
CA VAL A 121 5.88 -11.37 17.49
C VAL A 121 6.18 -9.89 17.22
N GLU A 122 7.44 -9.52 17.38
CA GLU A 122 7.92 -8.20 16.97
C GLU A 122 8.43 -8.28 15.52
N VAL A 123 8.03 -7.29 14.72
CA VAL A 123 8.46 -7.16 13.32
C VAL A 123 9.01 -5.77 13.05
N THR A 124 9.97 -5.70 12.15
CA THR A 124 10.40 -4.46 11.51
C THR A 124 9.82 -4.42 10.09
N TYR A 125 9.65 -3.22 9.53
CA TYR A 125 9.05 -3.08 8.22
C TYR A 125 9.54 -1.83 7.48
N ASP A 126 9.65 -1.95 6.16
CA ASP A 126 9.98 -0.83 5.27
C ASP A 126 8.98 -0.75 4.12
N PRO A 127 8.60 0.46 3.68
CA PRO A 127 7.80 0.62 2.47
C PRO A 127 8.66 0.29 1.24
N VAL A 128 8.22 -0.67 0.44
CA VAL A 128 8.92 -1.18 -0.74
C VAL A 128 8.07 -1.10 -2.00
N ASP A 129 8.73 -1.27 -3.15
CA ASP A 129 7.99 -1.36 -4.41
C ASP A 129 7.17 -2.65 -4.45
N CYS A 130 5.91 -2.52 -4.86
CA CYS A 130 5.00 -3.64 -5.03
C CYS A 130 5.41 -4.50 -6.22
N ASP A 131 5.29 -5.82 -6.07
CA ASP A 131 5.37 -6.71 -7.21
C ASP A 131 4.10 -6.53 -8.06
N SER A 132 4.29 -6.12 -9.29
CA SER A 132 3.22 -5.90 -10.26
C SER A 132 3.62 -6.58 -11.56
N SER A 133 2.91 -7.64 -11.92
CA SER A 133 3.11 -8.39 -13.16
C SER A 133 2.31 -7.80 -14.34
N GLY A 134 1.70 -6.64 -14.17
CA GLY A 134 0.83 -6.06 -15.20
C GLY A 134 0.44 -4.62 -14.93
N GLY A 135 -0.52 -4.14 -15.69
CA GLY A 135 -1.13 -2.83 -15.51
C GLY A 135 -2.08 -2.77 -14.32
N MET A 136 -2.41 -1.56 -13.90
CA MET A 136 -3.52 -1.32 -12.97
C MET A 136 -4.84 -1.82 -13.57
N ALA A 137 -5.79 -2.16 -12.69
CA ALA A 137 -7.16 -2.39 -13.09
C ALA A 137 -8.11 -1.46 -12.34
N VAL A 138 -9.19 -1.09 -12.99
CA VAL A 138 -10.30 -0.36 -12.41
C VAL A 138 -11.45 -1.32 -12.19
N ARG A 139 -11.82 -1.55 -10.93
CA ARG A 139 -13.00 -2.35 -10.58
C ARG A 139 -14.14 -1.38 -10.29
N LEU A 140 -15.11 -1.34 -11.20
CA LEU A 140 -16.38 -0.65 -10.97
C LEU A 140 -17.18 -1.47 -9.96
N LEU A 141 -17.69 -0.82 -8.92
CA LEU A 141 -18.55 -1.48 -7.94
C LEU A 141 -20.00 -1.54 -8.47
N GLY A 142 -20.74 -2.54 -8.00
CA GLY A 142 -22.15 -2.69 -8.35
C GLY A 142 -22.99 -1.47 -7.96
N GLN A 143 -24.11 -1.27 -8.64
CA GLN A 143 -25.04 -0.13 -8.48
C GLN A 143 -24.45 1.24 -8.93
N ALA A 144 -23.40 1.22 -9.75
CA ALA A 144 -22.85 2.45 -10.32
C ALA A 144 -23.91 3.15 -11.20
N SER A 145 -24.07 4.44 -10.96
CA SER A 145 -25.02 5.32 -11.66
C SER A 145 -24.48 6.74 -11.77
N ARG A 146 -25.25 7.65 -12.37
CA ARG A 146 -24.90 9.08 -12.38
C ARG A 146 -25.03 9.76 -11.01
N ASP A 147 -25.80 9.18 -10.10
CA ASP A 147 -25.96 9.72 -8.75
C ASP A 147 -24.95 9.17 -7.77
N TYR A 148 -24.48 7.95 -8.02
CA TYR A 148 -23.47 7.27 -7.19
C TYR A 148 -22.53 6.45 -8.08
N PHE A 149 -21.27 6.83 -8.13
CA PHE A 149 -20.28 6.13 -8.93
C PHE A 149 -19.08 5.76 -8.04
N ALA A 150 -18.85 4.46 -7.88
CA ALA A 150 -17.83 3.93 -6.99
C ALA A 150 -16.92 2.93 -7.70
N LEU A 151 -15.63 3.05 -7.44
CA LEU A 151 -14.63 2.16 -8.02
C LEU A 151 -13.46 1.89 -7.06
N GLN A 152 -12.69 0.88 -7.40
CA GLN A 152 -11.42 0.53 -6.73
C GLN A 152 -10.29 0.48 -7.75
N ILE A 153 -9.09 0.88 -7.33
CA ILE A 153 -7.87 0.77 -8.13
C ILE A 153 -7.09 -0.44 -7.62
N LEU A 154 -6.84 -1.39 -8.50
CA LEU A 154 -6.19 -2.66 -8.19
C LEU A 154 -4.85 -2.77 -8.90
N GLY A 155 -3.91 -3.54 -8.33
CA GLY A 155 -2.65 -3.91 -8.98
C GLY A 155 -1.69 -2.75 -9.21
N THR A 156 -1.74 -1.70 -8.37
CA THR A 156 -0.79 -0.58 -8.40
C THR A 156 0.64 -1.06 -8.19
N ALA A 157 1.59 -0.53 -8.98
CA ALA A 157 3.03 -0.78 -8.84
C ALA A 157 3.70 0.23 -7.87
N LYS A 158 5.01 0.24 -7.84
CA LYS A 158 5.84 1.10 -6.98
C LYS A 158 5.38 0.97 -5.53
N LYS A 159 5.33 2.03 -4.76
CA LYS A 159 4.88 1.97 -3.35
C LYS A 159 3.41 1.55 -3.18
N GLY A 160 2.63 1.49 -4.26
CA GLY A 160 1.28 0.92 -4.32
C GLY A 160 0.15 1.82 -3.87
N GLY A 161 0.37 2.73 -2.95
CA GLY A 161 -0.66 3.63 -2.42
C GLY A 161 -1.20 4.61 -3.46
N VAL A 162 -2.47 4.99 -3.32
CA VAL A 162 -3.16 5.95 -4.18
C VAL A 162 -3.58 7.16 -3.37
N ASP A 163 -3.11 8.35 -3.75
CA ASP A 163 -3.45 9.61 -3.08
C ASP A 163 -4.72 10.25 -3.63
N LYS A 164 -4.94 10.15 -4.95
CA LYS A 164 -6.07 10.79 -5.62
C LYS A 164 -6.55 10.00 -6.81
N VAL A 165 -7.87 9.99 -6.99
CA VAL A 165 -8.53 9.46 -8.20
C VAL A 165 -9.46 10.52 -8.75
N GLU A 166 -9.43 10.70 -10.05
CA GLU A 166 -10.27 11.67 -10.77
C GLU A 166 -10.90 11.02 -11.99
N LEU A 167 -12.09 11.46 -12.33
CA LEU A 167 -12.84 10.98 -13.49
C LEU A 167 -13.01 12.09 -14.54
N SER A 168 -13.08 11.65 -15.80
CA SER A 168 -13.40 12.53 -16.93
C SER A 168 -14.13 11.75 -18.03
N SER A 169 -15.17 12.32 -18.61
CA SER A 169 -15.84 11.78 -19.80
C SER A 169 -15.32 12.42 -21.12
N ASP A 170 -14.61 13.54 -21.04
CA ASP A 170 -14.10 14.28 -22.20
C ASP A 170 -12.56 14.33 -22.30
N GLY A 171 -11.86 13.81 -21.29
CA GLY A 171 -10.41 13.87 -21.17
C GLY A 171 -9.84 15.25 -20.86
N LYS A 172 -10.66 16.26 -20.68
CA LYS A 172 -10.27 17.67 -20.46
C LYS A 172 -10.62 18.15 -19.07
N LYS A 173 -11.84 17.94 -18.64
CA LYS A 173 -12.32 18.29 -17.28
C LYS A 173 -12.23 17.09 -16.38
N TRP A 174 -11.53 17.25 -15.24
CA TRP A 174 -11.31 16.21 -14.28
C TRP A 174 -11.97 16.53 -12.96
N SER A 175 -12.74 15.62 -12.43
CA SER A 175 -13.44 15.75 -11.16
C SER A 175 -12.93 14.73 -10.15
N SER A 176 -12.58 15.21 -8.95
CA SER A 176 -12.00 14.36 -7.91
C SER A 176 -13.05 13.47 -7.26
N MET A 177 -12.66 12.24 -6.99
CA MET A 177 -13.38 11.32 -6.12
C MET A 177 -12.91 11.48 -4.67
N PHE A 178 -13.70 11.01 -3.73
CA PHE A 178 -13.34 10.90 -2.32
C PHE A 178 -13.37 9.43 -1.87
N ILE A 179 -12.73 9.12 -0.74
CA ILE A 179 -12.68 7.75 -0.22
C ILE A 179 -13.83 7.54 0.76
N GLU A 180 -14.61 6.49 0.53
CA GLU A 180 -15.70 6.07 1.40
C GLU A 180 -15.78 4.53 1.41
N GLY A 181 -15.71 3.93 2.60
CA GLY A 181 -15.89 2.49 2.78
C GLY A 181 -14.95 1.62 1.93
N GLY A 182 -13.69 2.03 1.77
CA GLY A 182 -12.69 1.29 0.99
C GLY A 182 -12.84 1.39 -0.53
N ALA A 183 -13.60 2.37 -1.01
CA ALA A 183 -13.79 2.67 -2.42
C ALA A 183 -13.55 4.16 -2.70
N TRP A 184 -13.20 4.47 -3.93
CA TRP A 184 -13.23 5.82 -4.47
C TRP A 184 -14.66 6.09 -4.96
N VAL A 185 -15.25 7.17 -4.48
CA VAL A 185 -16.67 7.50 -4.67
C VAL A 185 -16.82 8.89 -5.26
N MET A 186 -17.77 9.06 -6.16
CA MET A 186 -18.26 10.35 -6.64
C MET A 186 -19.78 10.38 -6.53
N ARG A 187 -20.29 11.39 -5.84
CA ARG A 187 -21.74 11.63 -5.70
C ARG A 187 -22.04 13.13 -5.50
N PRO A 188 -22.89 13.74 -6.32
CA PRO A 188 -23.38 13.16 -7.57
C PRO A 188 -22.25 13.07 -8.61
N ALA A 189 -22.34 12.10 -9.51
CA ALA A 189 -21.44 11.94 -10.65
C ALA A 189 -22.00 12.56 -11.94
N THR A 190 -23.16 13.20 -11.85
CA THR A 190 -23.84 13.89 -12.96
C THR A 190 -22.94 14.94 -13.61
N GLY A 191 -22.89 14.96 -14.93
CA GLY A 191 -22.00 15.85 -15.70
C GLY A 191 -20.58 15.36 -15.87
N VAL A 192 -20.18 14.32 -15.13
CA VAL A 192 -18.87 13.64 -15.26
C VAL A 192 -19.05 12.24 -15.81
N VAL A 193 -20.03 11.50 -15.26
CA VAL A 193 -20.38 10.14 -15.68
C VAL A 193 -21.74 10.18 -16.36
N GLU A 194 -21.78 9.86 -17.64
CA GLU A 194 -23.01 9.86 -18.45
C GLU A 194 -23.20 8.51 -19.13
N SER A 195 -24.46 8.06 -19.21
CA SER A 195 -24.79 6.87 -19.99
C SER A 195 -24.36 7.02 -21.44
N GLY A 196 -23.80 5.96 -22.01
CA GLY A 196 -23.34 5.96 -23.39
C GLY A 196 -22.00 6.69 -23.61
N ARG A 197 -21.35 7.16 -22.54
CA ARG A 197 -20.00 7.74 -22.62
C ARG A 197 -18.99 6.91 -21.88
N ALA A 198 -17.83 6.71 -22.48
CA ALA A 198 -16.67 6.11 -21.82
C ALA A 198 -16.10 7.04 -20.75
N VAL A 199 -15.59 6.49 -19.66
CA VAL A 199 -14.98 7.24 -18.56
C VAL A 199 -13.50 6.97 -18.48
N SER A 200 -12.70 8.04 -18.50
CA SER A 200 -11.28 8.02 -18.21
C SER A 200 -11.05 8.19 -16.71
N VAL A 201 -10.04 7.50 -16.19
CA VAL A 201 -9.66 7.54 -14.78
C VAL A 201 -8.22 8.04 -14.68
N ARG A 202 -7.99 9.10 -13.89
CA ARG A 202 -6.66 9.58 -13.55
C ARG A 202 -6.33 9.18 -12.13
N VAL A 203 -5.22 8.48 -11.96
CA VAL A 203 -4.74 7.96 -10.68
C VAL A 203 -3.45 8.68 -10.32
N THR A 204 -3.38 9.23 -9.11
CA THR A 204 -2.17 9.86 -8.56
C THR A 204 -1.60 8.96 -7.46
N ALA A 205 -0.34 8.62 -7.58
CA ALA A 205 0.38 7.80 -6.60
C ALA A 205 0.62 8.57 -5.29
N ALA A 206 0.61 7.86 -4.16
CA ALA A 206 0.86 8.43 -2.84
C ALA A 206 2.34 8.76 -2.58
N ASP A 207 3.26 8.27 -3.41
CA ASP A 207 4.71 8.32 -3.22
C ASP A 207 5.42 9.46 -3.97
N GLY A 208 4.76 10.53 -4.25
CA GLY A 208 5.39 11.69 -4.95
C GLY A 208 4.57 12.24 -6.10
N GLY A 209 3.29 11.94 -6.14
CA GLY A 209 2.36 12.59 -7.05
C GLY A 209 2.47 12.18 -8.51
N ARG A 210 3.14 11.05 -8.83
CA ARG A 210 3.10 10.48 -10.19
C ARG A 210 1.67 10.23 -10.61
N GLN A 211 1.34 10.59 -11.85
CA GLN A 211 0.00 10.44 -12.39
C GLN A 211 -0.01 9.50 -13.59
N VAL A 212 -1.03 8.67 -13.64
CA VAL A 212 -1.34 7.81 -14.78
C VAL A 212 -2.77 8.06 -15.22
N VAL A 213 -2.95 8.33 -16.52
CA VAL A 213 -4.26 8.44 -17.14
C VAL A 213 -4.61 7.12 -17.81
N LEU A 214 -5.68 6.51 -17.33
CA LEU A 214 -6.31 5.32 -17.90
C LEU A 214 -7.44 5.82 -18.82
N ASP A 215 -7.07 6.11 -20.08
CA ASP A 215 -8.00 6.71 -21.04
C ASP A 215 -9.12 5.73 -21.39
N ARG A 216 -10.37 6.20 -21.30
CA ARG A 216 -11.59 5.45 -21.62
C ARG A 216 -11.61 4.03 -21.05
N VAL A 217 -11.00 3.83 -19.88
CA VAL A 217 -10.85 2.51 -19.26
C VAL A 217 -12.18 1.88 -18.92
N ILE A 218 -13.18 2.67 -18.59
CA ILE A 218 -14.57 2.23 -18.43
C ILE A 218 -15.29 2.54 -19.76
N PRO A 219 -15.70 1.52 -20.52
CA PRO A 219 -16.26 1.71 -21.86
C PRO A 219 -17.66 2.36 -21.83
N SER A 220 -18.11 2.89 -22.97
CA SER A 220 -19.40 3.60 -23.04
C SER A 220 -20.64 2.72 -22.77
N ASN A 221 -20.51 1.42 -22.89
CA ASN A 221 -21.57 0.45 -22.62
C ASN A 221 -21.58 -0.11 -21.20
N TRP A 222 -20.87 0.54 -20.25
CA TRP A 222 -20.92 0.11 -18.85
C TRP A 222 -22.37 0.07 -18.33
N SER A 223 -22.69 -0.93 -17.52
CA SER A 223 -24.08 -1.25 -17.14
C SER A 223 -24.42 -0.98 -15.68
N GLY A 224 -23.52 -0.36 -14.89
CA GLY A 224 -23.69 -0.19 -13.45
C GLY A 224 -23.50 -1.47 -12.65
N ARG A 225 -23.17 -2.58 -13.29
CA ARG A 225 -22.81 -3.85 -12.62
C ARG A 225 -21.37 -3.83 -12.19
N GLU A 226 -21.04 -4.72 -11.24
CA GLU A 226 -19.64 -4.93 -10.88
C GLU A 226 -18.88 -5.50 -12.09
N GLU A 227 -17.80 -4.81 -12.46
CA GLU A 227 -16.94 -5.21 -13.55
C GLU A 227 -15.50 -4.72 -13.33
N THR A 228 -14.51 -5.48 -13.78
CA THR A 228 -13.10 -5.12 -13.66
C THR A 228 -12.47 -4.91 -15.05
N TYR A 229 -12.02 -3.69 -15.28
CA TYR A 229 -11.36 -3.26 -16.50
C TYR A 229 -9.84 -3.26 -16.31
N LYS A 230 -9.15 -4.17 -16.98
CA LYS A 230 -7.69 -4.29 -16.93
C LYS A 230 -7.02 -3.31 -17.89
N THR A 231 -5.86 -2.82 -17.51
CA THR A 231 -5.01 -1.95 -18.37
C THR A 231 -3.61 -2.52 -18.50
N ASN A 232 -2.81 -1.94 -19.37
CA ASN A 232 -1.37 -2.19 -19.47
C ASN A 232 -0.53 -1.05 -18.85
N LYS A 233 -1.17 -0.07 -18.21
CA LYS A 233 -0.50 1.10 -17.60
C LYS A 233 -0.35 0.91 -16.10
N ASN A 234 0.75 1.43 -15.56
CA ASN A 234 1.03 1.47 -14.13
C ASN A 234 1.92 2.67 -13.78
N PHE A 235 2.21 2.89 -12.47
CA PHE A 235 3.13 3.93 -12.01
C PHE A 235 4.57 3.72 -12.46
#